data_8fb066308239099934e00f843cfc9f18
#
_entry.id   8fb066308239099934e00f843cfc9f18
#
_cell.length_a   1.000
_cell.length_b   1.000
_cell.length_c   1.000
_cell.angle_alpha   90.00
_cell.angle_beta   90.00
_cell.angle_gamma   90.00
#
_symmetry.space_group_name_H-M   'P 1'
#
loop_
_entity.id
_entity.type
_entity.pdbx_description
1 polymer ?
#
loop_
_entity_poly.entity_id
_entity_poly.type
_entity_poly.pdbx_seq_one_letter_code
_entity_poly.pdbx_strand_id
1 'polypeptide(L)'
;GFITAPRSRNSVATLQRVLAEHPDHPEATALLMRCADRLVAAAMRANRYGMQDEARRMVAKVMAFYPDHRQALALNRQWELARDA
;
A
#
# COMPACT_ATOMS: atom_id res chain seq x y z
N GLY A 1 -16.25 22.50 -5.79
CA GLY A 1 -15.94 21.65 -5.79
C GLY A 1 -15.86 20.56 -5.20
N PHE A 2 -15.90 20.18 -5.07
CA PHE A 2 -16.00 19.66 -4.84
C PHE A 2 -16.13 18.55 -5.14
N ILE A 3 -15.99 18.12 -5.16
CA ILE A 3 -16.07 17.22 -5.58
C ILE A 3 -15.25 16.12 -5.39
N THR A 4 -14.35 16.14 -4.67
CA THR A 4 -13.50 15.09 -4.30
C THR A 4 -14.10 14.17 -3.29
N ALA A 5 -15.24 14.49 -2.80
CA ALA A 5 -15.88 13.66 -1.79
C ALA A 5 -15.98 12.18 -2.19
N PRO A 6 -16.39 11.83 -3.41
CA PRO A 6 -16.45 10.41 -3.79
C PRO A 6 -15.12 9.72 -3.73
N ARG A 7 -14.06 10.43 -4.03
CA ARG A 7 -12.75 9.87 -3.96
C ARG A 7 -12.34 9.57 -2.54
N SER A 8 -12.77 10.42 -1.62
CA SER A 8 -12.43 10.27 -0.23
C SER A 8 -12.96 8.98 0.37
N ARG A 9 -14.06 8.49 -0.14
CA ARG A 9 -14.65 7.25 0.38
C ARG A 9 -13.72 6.08 0.26
N ASN A 10 -12.92 6.05 -0.81
CA ASN A 10 -12.05 4.93 -1.08
C ASN A 10 -10.60 5.21 -0.74
N SER A 11 -10.34 6.30 -0.03
CA SER A 11 -8.98 6.61 0.37
C SER A 11 -8.54 5.69 1.50
N VAL A 12 -7.23 5.49 1.59
CA VAL A 12 -6.67 4.67 2.65
C VAL A 12 -7.04 5.22 4.03
N ALA A 13 -7.01 6.54 4.19
CA ALA A 13 -7.35 7.15 5.46
C ALA A 13 -8.77 6.85 5.88
N THR A 14 -9.71 6.91 4.92
CA THR A 14 -11.11 6.61 5.20
C THR A 14 -11.27 5.15 5.57
N LEU A 15 -10.63 4.25 4.83
CA LEU A 15 -10.72 2.82 5.10
C LEU A 15 -10.12 2.47 6.46
N GLN A 16 -9.01 3.11 6.82
CA GLN A 16 -8.41 2.89 8.12
C GLN A 16 -9.34 3.33 9.24
N ARG A 17 -10.04 4.44 9.05
CA ARG A 17 -10.99 4.93 10.03
C ARG A 17 -12.15 3.95 10.20
N VAL A 18 -12.68 3.44 9.09
CA VAL A 18 -13.76 2.47 9.14
C VAL A 18 -13.32 1.23 9.90
N LEU A 19 -12.12 0.74 9.62
CA LEU A 19 -11.60 -0.45 10.29
C LEU A 19 -11.29 -0.20 11.75
N ALA A 20 -10.96 1.02 12.13
CA ALA A 20 -10.74 1.36 13.53
C ALA A 20 -12.05 1.25 14.31
N GLU A 21 -13.16 1.64 13.69
CA GLU A 21 -14.47 1.55 14.31
C GLU A 21 -15.09 0.17 14.17
N HIS A 22 -14.81 -0.48 13.04
CA HIS A 22 -15.38 -1.80 12.73
C HIS A 22 -14.26 -2.72 12.20
N PRO A 23 -13.48 -3.31 13.10
CA PRO A 23 -12.32 -4.12 12.67
C PRO A 23 -12.70 -5.30 11.79
N ASP A 24 -13.93 -5.77 11.89
CA ASP A 24 -14.38 -6.93 11.13
C ASP A 24 -15.11 -6.56 9.83
N HIS A 25 -14.99 -5.30 9.40
CA HIS A 25 -15.69 -4.85 8.22
C HIS A 25 -15.04 -5.46 6.96
N PRO A 26 -15.69 -6.42 6.31
CA PRO A 26 -15.05 -7.15 5.20
C PRO A 26 -14.83 -6.29 3.97
N GLU A 27 -15.76 -5.39 3.66
CA GLU A 27 -15.62 -4.54 2.50
C GLU A 27 -14.45 -3.58 2.63
N ALA A 28 -14.29 -2.99 3.81
CA ALA A 28 -13.18 -2.07 4.05
C ALA A 28 -11.85 -2.80 3.97
N THR A 29 -11.79 -4.01 4.49
CA THR A 29 -10.58 -4.83 4.41
C THR A 29 -10.24 -5.14 2.97
N ALA A 30 -11.23 -5.54 2.18
CA ALA A 30 -11.01 -5.88 0.78
C ALA A 30 -10.54 -4.67 -0.02
N LEU A 31 -11.12 -3.50 0.22
CA LEU A 31 -10.72 -2.29 -0.47
C LEU A 31 -9.30 -1.86 -0.09
N LEU A 32 -8.97 -2.01 1.18
CA LEU A 32 -7.63 -1.69 1.65
C LEU A 32 -6.61 -2.60 0.99
N MET A 33 -6.93 -3.89 0.88
CA MET A 33 -6.06 -4.83 0.20
C MET A 33 -5.86 -4.47 -1.27
N ARG A 34 -6.92 -4.02 -1.93
CA ARG A 34 -6.80 -3.59 -3.32
C ARG A 34 -5.89 -2.38 -3.47
N CYS A 35 -6.00 -1.43 -2.54
CA CYS A 35 -5.11 -0.27 -2.55
C CYS A 35 -3.66 -0.71 -2.39
N ALA A 36 -3.42 -1.64 -1.48
CA ALA A 36 -2.09 -2.18 -1.25
C ALA A 36 -1.57 -2.88 -2.50
N ASP A 37 -2.40 -3.70 -3.14
CA ASP A 37 -2.00 -4.42 -4.34
C ASP A 37 -1.62 -3.45 -5.47
N ARG A 38 -2.38 -2.39 -5.63
CA ARG A 38 -2.09 -1.40 -6.68
C ARG A 38 -0.78 -0.69 -6.41
N LEU A 39 -0.54 -0.30 -5.18
CA LEU A 39 0.70 0.37 -4.83
C LEU A 39 1.90 -0.55 -5.00
N VAL A 40 1.76 -1.81 -4.62
CA VAL A 40 2.84 -2.76 -4.80
C VAL A 40 3.11 -3.01 -6.26
N ALA A 41 2.06 -3.13 -7.08
CA ALA A 41 2.24 -3.30 -8.52
C ALA A 41 2.96 -2.11 -9.13
N ALA A 42 2.61 -0.90 -8.70
CA ALA A 42 3.30 0.30 -9.16
C ALA A 42 4.74 0.32 -8.68
N ALA A 43 4.99 -0.13 -7.46
CA ALA A 43 6.34 -0.20 -6.92
C ALA A 43 7.19 -1.19 -7.71
N MET A 44 6.61 -2.32 -8.08
CA MET A 44 7.34 -3.31 -8.87
C MET A 44 7.72 -2.74 -10.23
N ARG A 45 6.82 -1.99 -10.86
CA ARG A 45 7.12 -1.35 -12.13
C ARG A 45 8.22 -0.29 -11.97
N ALA A 46 8.12 0.53 -10.95
CA ALA A 46 9.12 1.55 -10.70
C ALA A 46 10.49 0.92 -10.48
N ASN A 47 10.52 -0.16 -9.71
CA ASN A 47 11.76 -0.88 -9.47
C ASN A 47 12.36 -1.42 -10.75
N ARG A 48 11.50 -1.93 -11.64
CA ARG A 48 11.94 -2.47 -12.93
C ARG A 48 12.58 -1.41 -13.80
N TYR A 49 12.08 -0.17 -13.72
CA TYR A 49 12.62 0.94 -14.51
C TYR A 49 13.77 1.67 -13.81
N GLY A 50 14.25 1.12 -12.72
CA GLY A 50 15.38 1.72 -12.02
C GLY A 50 15.01 2.84 -11.05
N MET A 51 13.72 3.05 -10.82
CA MET A 51 13.24 4.09 -9.91
C MET A 51 13.05 3.52 -8.51
N GLN A 52 14.15 3.07 -7.92
CA GLN A 52 14.10 2.38 -6.63
C GLN A 52 13.59 3.26 -5.49
N ASP A 53 13.96 4.52 -5.48
CA ASP A 53 13.51 5.42 -4.42
C ASP A 53 12.00 5.54 -4.42
N GLU A 54 11.44 5.67 -5.58
CA GLU A 54 10.00 5.74 -5.75
C GLU A 54 9.34 4.45 -5.29
N ALA A 55 9.90 3.32 -5.73
CA ALA A 55 9.40 2.01 -5.35
C ALA A 55 9.42 1.81 -3.85
N ARG A 56 10.51 2.22 -3.19
CA ARG A 56 10.63 2.09 -1.74
C ARG A 56 9.59 2.92 -1.01
N ARG A 57 9.32 4.13 -1.51
CA ARG A 57 8.29 4.97 -0.90
C ARG A 57 6.93 4.33 -0.98
N MET A 58 6.61 3.74 -2.13
CA MET A 58 5.32 3.08 -2.32
C MET A 58 5.18 1.89 -1.39
N VAL A 59 6.22 1.08 -1.27
CA VAL A 59 6.20 -0.07 -0.37
C VAL A 59 6.10 0.39 1.08
N ALA A 60 6.80 1.47 1.43
CA ALA A 60 6.73 2.01 2.78
C ALA A 60 5.30 2.43 3.12
N LYS A 61 4.60 3.04 2.15
CA LYS A 61 3.20 3.39 2.36
C LYS A 61 2.34 2.16 2.60
N VAL A 62 2.54 1.12 1.80
CA VAL A 62 1.80 -0.12 1.98
C VAL A 62 2.05 -0.70 3.37
N MET A 63 3.32 -0.74 3.78
CA MET A 63 3.67 -1.28 5.08
C MET A 63 3.04 -0.50 6.23
N ALA A 64 2.80 0.80 6.01
CA ALA A 64 2.21 1.64 7.04
C ALA A 64 0.73 1.30 7.28
N PHE A 65 0.01 0.93 6.23
CA PHE A 65 -1.42 0.66 6.41
C PHE A 65 -1.79 -0.81 6.21
N TYR A 66 -0.90 -1.61 5.64
CA TYR A 66 -1.17 -3.02 5.45
C TYR A 66 0.13 -3.81 5.56
N PRO A 67 0.64 -3.94 6.79
CA PRO A 67 1.98 -4.53 7.01
C PRO A 67 2.10 -6.01 6.68
N ASP A 68 0.97 -6.70 6.54
CA ASP A 68 0.99 -8.13 6.24
C ASP A 68 1.00 -8.44 4.75
N HIS A 69 1.15 -7.44 3.90
CA HIS A 69 1.14 -7.66 2.46
C HIS A 69 2.38 -8.45 2.05
N ARG A 70 2.18 -9.64 1.52
CA ARG A 70 3.28 -10.56 1.20
C ARG A 70 4.26 -10.01 0.19
N GLN A 71 3.74 -9.44 -0.90
CA GLN A 71 4.61 -8.92 -1.95
C GLN A 71 5.40 -7.72 -1.47
N ALA A 72 4.78 -6.87 -0.66
CA ALA A 72 5.49 -5.73 -0.09
C ALA A 72 6.61 -6.19 0.82
N LEU A 73 6.33 -7.18 1.65
CA LEU A 73 7.34 -7.75 2.53
C LEU A 73 8.49 -8.37 1.73
N ALA A 74 8.15 -9.07 0.65
CA ALA A 74 9.17 -9.71 -0.18
C ALA A 74 10.07 -8.68 -0.84
N LEU A 75 9.50 -7.60 -1.38
CA LEU A 75 10.29 -6.54 -1.99
C LEU A 75 11.19 -5.86 -0.97
N ASN A 76 10.64 -5.56 0.19
CA ASN A 76 11.41 -4.92 1.24
C ASN A 76 12.59 -5.80 1.65
N ARG A 77 12.36 -7.08 1.75
CA ARG A 77 13.40 -8.03 2.10
C ARG A 77 14.49 -8.10 1.04
N GLN A 78 14.11 -8.09 -0.23
CA GLN A 78 15.07 -8.08 -1.32
C GLN A 78 15.98 -6.87 -1.24
N TRP A 79 15.41 -5.70 -0.97
CA TRP A 79 16.21 -4.49 -0.86
C TRP A 79 17.14 -4.51 0.34
N GLU A 80 16.68 -5.06 1.45
CA GLU A 80 17.53 -5.21 2.63
C GLU A 80 18.71 -6.13 2.39
N LEU A 81 18.45 -7.27 1.73
CA LEU A 81 19.51 -8.20 1.38
C LEU A 81 20.51 -7.60 0.41
N ALA A 82 20.02 -6.85 -0.55
CA ALA A 82 20.90 -6.19 -1.51
C ALA A 82 21.78 -5.15 -0.84
N ARG A 83 21.23 -4.46 0.16
CA ARG A 83 21.98 -3.46 0.89
C ARG A 83 23.12 -4.09 1.70
N ASP A 84 22.85 -5.25 2.27
CA ASP A 84 23.85 -5.94 3.09
C ASP A 84 24.95 -6.58 2.26
N ALA A 85 24.66 -6.81 1.00
CA ALA A 85 25.65 -7.37 0.11
C ALA A 85 26.63 -6.29 -0.33
#